data_6814d76081b7768ef5229fb7bca8b603
#
_entry.id   6814d76081b7768ef5229fb7bca8b603
#
_cell.length_a   1.000
_cell.length_b   1.000
_cell.length_c   1.000
_cell.angle_alpha   90.00
_cell.angle_beta   90.00
_cell.angle_gamma   90.00
#
_symmetry.space_group_name_H-M   'P 1'
#
loop_
_entity.id
_entity.type
_entity.pdbx_description
1 polymer ?
#
loop_
_entity_poly.entity_id
_entity_poly.type
_entity_poly.pdbx_seq_one_letter_code
_entity_poly.pdbx_strand_id
1 'polypeptide(L)'
;VELLKSSPATVRRDIVRLEEEGEVERYWGGIRRKETPENRRRNTLQSQEPDEAHAAIGRLAASRLHDNELIFIGSGTTTLEMIPYIQNSNIHVITNGIPQLEALHRKKIQALLLCGFFKEYSRSMVGKETVEMLRGYHFDQAFLGANGINDNLCLLSADEYEDEIKKLCILQSKSTYLMVGKEKFHRTAYYSVPGEISGEVTIITDYPEYQSPQWIEENGAYMCKISRLLGND
;
A
#
# COMPACT_ATOMS: atom_id res chain seq x y z
N VAL A 1 3.43 25.61 -14.90
CA VAL A 1 3.65 26.84 -15.67
C VAL A 1 4.50 27.81 -14.83
N GLU A 2 4.12 28.13 -13.61
CA GLU A 2 4.91 29.03 -12.73
C GLU A 2 6.28 28.42 -12.35
N LEU A 3 6.33 27.16 -11.95
CA LEU A 3 7.56 26.44 -11.64
C LEU A 3 8.54 26.33 -12.81
N LEU A 4 8.03 26.21 -14.04
CA LEU A 4 8.84 26.05 -15.26
C LEU A 4 9.20 27.40 -15.92
N LYS A 5 8.73 28.52 -15.41
CA LYS A 5 8.91 29.88 -15.99
C LYS A 5 8.61 29.92 -17.51
N SER A 6 7.65 29.10 -17.96
CA SER A 6 7.30 28.91 -19.37
C SER A 6 5.85 29.26 -19.64
N SER A 7 5.53 29.66 -20.88
CA SER A 7 4.16 29.97 -21.25
C SER A 7 3.28 28.71 -21.30
N PRO A 8 1.96 28.81 -21.06
CA PRO A 8 1.04 27.66 -21.20
C PRO A 8 1.10 27.01 -22.59
N ALA A 9 1.35 27.79 -23.63
CA ALA A 9 1.48 27.30 -25.00
C ALA A 9 2.75 26.46 -25.20
N THR A 10 3.86 26.89 -24.61
CA THR A 10 5.13 26.16 -24.63
C THR A 10 4.98 24.84 -23.90
N VAL A 11 4.41 24.85 -22.68
CA VAL A 11 4.19 23.62 -21.89
C VAL A 11 3.30 22.65 -22.64
N ARG A 12 2.22 23.11 -23.29
CA ARG A 12 1.34 22.23 -24.10
C ARG A 12 2.09 21.60 -25.28
N ARG A 13 2.94 22.35 -25.95
CA ARG A 13 3.74 21.85 -27.09
C ARG A 13 4.75 20.80 -26.63
N ASP A 14 5.42 21.06 -25.52
CA ASP A 14 6.38 20.11 -24.94
C ASP A 14 5.68 18.82 -24.50
N ILE A 15 4.48 18.91 -23.92
CA ILE A 15 3.66 17.74 -23.57
C ILE A 15 3.32 16.92 -24.81
N VAL A 16 2.88 17.55 -25.90
CA VAL A 16 2.56 16.84 -27.16
C VAL A 16 3.79 16.14 -27.70
N ARG A 17 4.94 16.82 -27.70
CA ARG A 17 6.18 16.23 -28.15
C ARG A 17 6.61 15.03 -27.31
N LEU A 18 6.58 15.13 -25.98
CA LEU A 18 6.90 14.04 -25.08
C LEU A 18 5.92 12.86 -25.20
N GLU A 19 4.65 13.12 -25.52
CA GLU A 19 3.66 12.08 -25.81
C GLU A 19 3.94 11.36 -27.15
N GLU A 20 4.32 12.10 -28.20
CA GLU A 20 4.75 11.55 -29.49
C GLU A 20 6.06 10.75 -29.36
N GLU A 21 7.00 11.20 -28.55
CA GLU A 21 8.25 10.50 -28.20
C GLU A 21 7.98 9.27 -27.30
N GLY A 22 6.76 9.11 -26.78
CA GLY A 22 6.37 7.99 -25.93
C GLY A 22 6.88 8.07 -24.50
N GLU A 23 7.37 9.23 -24.07
CA GLU A 23 7.91 9.49 -22.73
C GLU A 23 6.82 9.71 -21.67
N VAL A 24 5.67 10.26 -22.11
CA VAL A 24 4.52 10.56 -21.24
C VAL A 24 3.22 10.05 -21.83
N GLU A 25 2.23 9.84 -21.00
CA GLU A 25 0.85 9.58 -21.39
C GLU A 25 -0.11 10.53 -20.69
N ARG A 26 -1.19 10.92 -21.38
CA ARG A 26 -2.24 11.74 -20.80
C ARG A 26 -3.24 10.88 -20.06
N TYR A 27 -3.71 11.40 -18.93
CA TYR A 27 -4.87 10.87 -18.23
C TYR A 27 -5.83 12.03 -17.87
N TRP A 28 -6.98 11.69 -17.38
CA TRP A 28 -7.97 12.72 -17.00
C TRP A 28 -7.42 13.54 -15.82
N GLY A 29 -7.06 14.79 -16.08
CA GLY A 29 -6.49 15.72 -15.10
C GLY A 29 -5.00 16.00 -15.22
N GLY A 30 -4.23 15.33 -16.12
CA GLY A 30 -2.81 15.61 -16.24
C GLY A 30 -2.03 14.76 -17.22
N ILE A 31 -0.74 14.72 -17.01
CA ILE A 31 0.21 13.86 -17.70
C ILE A 31 1.01 13.07 -16.68
N ARG A 32 1.37 11.85 -17.01
CA ARG A 32 2.34 11.07 -16.25
C ARG A 32 3.44 10.55 -17.18
N ARG A 33 4.60 10.30 -16.62
CA ARG A 33 5.68 9.65 -17.36
C ARG A 33 5.21 8.26 -17.78
N LYS A 34 5.36 7.94 -19.06
CA LYS A 34 5.03 6.60 -19.55
C LYS A 34 6.03 5.63 -18.97
N GLU A 35 5.55 4.69 -18.19
CA GLU A 35 6.41 3.62 -17.69
C GLU A 35 6.83 2.74 -18.85
N THR A 36 8.10 2.70 -19.14
CA THR A 36 8.63 1.74 -20.10
C THR A 36 8.40 0.32 -19.57
N PRO A 37 8.27 -0.70 -20.44
CA PRO A 37 8.19 -2.10 -20.01
C PRO A 37 9.32 -2.52 -19.07
N GLU A 38 10.49 -1.88 -19.16
CA GLU A 38 11.64 -2.07 -18.28
C GLU A 38 11.44 -1.43 -16.92
N ASN A 39 10.84 -0.23 -16.86
CA ASN A 39 10.49 0.41 -15.60
C ASN A 39 9.30 -0.29 -14.93
N ARG A 40 8.31 -0.78 -15.69
CA ARG A 40 7.26 -1.67 -15.19
C ARG A 40 7.86 -2.95 -14.61
N ARG A 41 8.80 -3.59 -15.31
CA ARG A 41 9.52 -4.77 -14.81
C ARG A 41 10.36 -4.47 -13.59
N ARG A 42 11.05 -3.33 -13.54
CA ARG A 42 11.76 -2.88 -12.33
C ARG A 42 10.84 -2.68 -11.14
N ASN A 43 9.69 -2.04 -11.33
CA ASN A 43 8.71 -1.85 -10.26
C ASN A 43 7.95 -3.13 -9.89
N THR A 44 7.80 -4.08 -10.81
CA THR A 44 7.16 -5.39 -10.58
C THR A 44 8.17 -6.46 -10.14
N LEU A 45 9.44 -6.28 -10.47
CA LEU A 45 10.55 -7.20 -10.16
C LEU A 45 11.53 -6.63 -9.11
N GLN A 46 11.25 -5.46 -8.55
CA GLN A 46 12.00 -4.90 -7.45
C GLN A 46 11.70 -5.69 -6.19
N SER A 47 12.17 -6.93 -6.18
CA SER A 47 12.56 -7.69 -5.01
C SER A 47 12.65 -9.18 -5.36
N GLN A 48 13.63 -9.57 -6.16
CA GLN A 48 14.08 -10.96 -6.16
C GLN A 48 15.28 -11.19 -5.22
N GLU A 49 15.82 -10.14 -4.64
CA GLU A 49 16.72 -10.27 -3.49
C GLU A 49 15.94 -9.89 -2.22
N PRO A 50 16.03 -10.71 -1.16
CA PRO A 50 15.42 -10.39 0.12
C PRO A 50 15.99 -9.05 0.60
N ASP A 51 15.19 -8.00 0.56
CA ASP A 51 15.55 -6.74 1.20
C ASP A 51 15.37 -6.93 2.70
N GLU A 52 16.50 -6.99 3.44
CA GLU A 52 16.49 -7.22 4.89
C GLU A 52 15.62 -6.19 5.62
N ALA A 53 15.52 -4.97 5.09
CA ALA A 53 14.66 -3.94 5.65
C ALA A 53 13.17 -4.31 5.53
N HIS A 54 12.72 -4.72 4.35
CA HIS A 54 11.35 -5.20 4.17
C HIS A 54 11.08 -6.50 4.93
N ALA A 55 12.08 -7.38 5.03
CA ALA A 55 11.99 -8.58 5.84
C ALA A 55 11.80 -8.26 7.32
N ALA A 56 12.49 -7.24 7.85
CA ALA A 56 12.32 -6.79 9.24
C ALA A 56 10.89 -6.25 9.50
N ILE A 57 10.36 -5.45 8.58
CA ILE A 57 8.96 -4.98 8.63
C ILE A 57 8.01 -6.18 8.63
N GLY A 58 8.25 -7.17 7.76
CA GLY A 58 7.44 -8.39 7.66
C GLY A 58 7.46 -9.23 8.94
N ARG A 59 8.64 -9.44 9.55
CA ARG A 59 8.79 -10.14 10.83
C ARG A 59 8.03 -9.45 11.95
N LEU A 60 8.18 -8.13 12.05
CA LEU A 60 7.50 -7.34 13.07
C LEU A 60 5.98 -7.37 12.89
N ALA A 61 5.48 -7.26 11.66
CA ALA A 61 4.06 -7.38 11.37
C ALA A 61 3.52 -8.77 11.75
N ALA A 62 4.21 -9.85 11.36
CA ALA A 62 3.80 -11.20 11.68
C ALA A 62 3.79 -11.49 13.18
N SER A 63 4.67 -10.85 13.97
CA SER A 63 4.71 -11.01 15.44
C SER A 63 3.50 -10.39 16.15
N ARG A 64 2.68 -9.60 15.47
CA ARG A 64 1.43 -9.02 16.02
C ARG A 64 0.24 -9.95 15.91
N LEU A 65 0.35 -11.04 15.15
CA LEU A 65 -0.73 -12.00 14.95
C LEU A 65 -0.96 -12.87 16.20
N HIS A 66 -2.22 -13.22 16.40
CA HIS A 66 -2.64 -14.19 17.42
C HIS A 66 -3.36 -15.37 16.73
N ASP A 67 -3.47 -16.47 17.45
CA ASP A 67 -4.19 -17.64 16.96
C ASP A 67 -5.71 -17.34 16.85
N ASN A 68 -6.36 -17.99 15.88
CA ASN A 68 -7.80 -17.90 15.64
C ASN A 68 -8.30 -16.51 15.20
N GLU A 69 -7.47 -15.71 14.59
CA GLU A 69 -7.86 -14.41 14.05
C GLU A 69 -8.36 -14.48 12.60
N LEU A 70 -9.28 -13.58 12.25
CA LEU A 70 -9.62 -13.21 10.88
C LEU A 70 -8.85 -11.95 10.53
N ILE A 71 -7.94 -12.06 9.56
CA ILE A 71 -7.07 -10.96 9.18
C ILE A 71 -7.22 -10.58 7.73
N PHE A 72 -6.95 -9.31 7.42
CA PHE A 72 -6.81 -8.83 6.05
C PHE A 72 -5.34 -8.57 5.72
N ILE A 73 -4.86 -9.11 4.61
CA ILE A 73 -3.54 -8.78 4.06
C ILE A 73 -3.74 -8.14 2.69
N GLY A 74 -3.48 -6.83 2.61
CA GLY A 74 -3.58 -6.07 1.37
C GLY A 74 -2.52 -6.47 0.34
N SER A 75 -2.79 -6.21 -0.93
CA SER A 75 -1.82 -6.35 -2.01
C SER A 75 -0.64 -5.39 -1.81
N GLY A 76 0.55 -5.83 -2.13
CA GLY A 76 1.76 -5.03 -2.04
C GLY A 76 2.99 -5.88 -1.76
N THR A 77 4.16 -5.38 -2.11
CA THR A 77 5.43 -6.10 -1.88
C THR A 77 5.76 -6.19 -0.40
N THR A 78 5.59 -5.09 0.34
CA THR A 78 5.90 -5.07 1.78
C THR A 78 4.99 -5.99 2.59
N THR A 79 3.68 -6.05 2.28
CA THR A 79 2.75 -6.97 2.95
C THR A 79 3.01 -8.43 2.60
N LEU A 80 3.54 -8.70 1.40
CA LEU A 80 3.94 -10.04 0.99
C LEU A 80 5.05 -10.59 1.88
N GLU A 81 5.99 -9.72 2.31
CA GLU A 81 7.14 -10.09 3.14
C GLU A 81 6.77 -10.59 4.54
N MET A 82 5.55 -10.34 5.04
CA MET A 82 5.14 -10.88 6.34
C MET A 82 4.77 -12.36 6.28
N ILE A 83 4.29 -12.84 5.14
CA ILE A 83 3.70 -14.19 5.01
C ILE A 83 4.69 -15.30 5.38
N PRO A 84 5.98 -15.27 4.99
CA PRO A 84 6.95 -16.27 5.42
C PRO A 84 7.08 -16.42 6.94
N TYR A 85 6.83 -15.36 7.69
CA TYR A 85 6.99 -15.32 9.15
C TYR A 85 5.74 -15.67 9.95
N ILE A 86 4.60 -15.88 9.29
CA ILE A 86 3.36 -16.31 9.97
C ILE A 86 3.56 -17.72 10.54
N GLN A 87 3.41 -17.87 11.84
CA GLN A 87 3.53 -19.13 12.56
C GLN A 87 2.25 -19.52 13.31
N ASN A 88 1.27 -18.64 13.31
CA ASN A 88 0.04 -18.77 14.07
C ASN A 88 -0.88 -19.86 13.52
N SER A 89 -1.62 -20.48 14.41
CA SER A 89 -2.57 -21.55 14.11
C SER A 89 -3.98 -21.00 13.89
N ASN A 90 -4.71 -21.65 13.00
CA ASN A 90 -6.14 -21.36 12.75
C ASN A 90 -6.45 -19.91 12.38
N ILE A 91 -5.51 -19.21 11.72
CA ILE A 91 -5.81 -17.89 11.16
C ILE A 91 -6.55 -18.05 9.84
N HIS A 92 -7.49 -17.15 9.61
CA HIS A 92 -8.20 -17.01 8.34
C HIS A 92 -7.77 -15.71 7.69
N VAL A 93 -7.32 -15.79 6.45
CA VAL A 93 -6.79 -14.62 5.73
C VAL A 93 -7.74 -14.23 4.60
N ILE A 94 -8.08 -12.96 4.52
CA ILE A 94 -8.70 -12.38 3.33
C ILE A 94 -7.66 -11.46 2.68
N THR A 95 -7.54 -11.55 1.38
CA THR A 95 -6.60 -10.72 0.61
C THR A 95 -7.22 -10.29 -0.72
N ASN A 96 -6.77 -9.18 -1.24
CA ASN A 96 -7.04 -8.77 -2.62
C ASN A 96 -5.84 -9.00 -3.55
N GLY A 97 -4.70 -9.52 -3.04
CA GLY A 97 -3.47 -9.72 -3.80
C GLY A 97 -3.26 -11.17 -4.24
N ILE A 98 -3.02 -11.38 -5.53
CA ILE A 98 -2.70 -12.72 -6.06
C ILE A 98 -1.36 -13.25 -5.54
N PRO A 99 -0.26 -12.46 -5.47
CA PRO A 99 0.99 -12.92 -4.87
C PRO A 99 0.84 -13.35 -3.41
N GLN A 100 -0.01 -12.64 -2.65
CA GLN A 100 -0.33 -13.00 -1.26
C GLN A 100 -1.02 -14.35 -1.19
N LEU A 101 -2.04 -14.56 -2.03
CA LEU A 101 -2.75 -15.84 -2.10
C LEU A 101 -1.80 -17.01 -2.42
N GLU A 102 -0.91 -16.83 -3.41
CA GLU A 102 0.10 -17.83 -3.80
C GLU A 102 1.06 -18.14 -2.63
N ALA A 103 1.50 -17.11 -1.89
CA ALA A 103 2.40 -17.27 -0.75
C ALA A 103 1.71 -17.97 0.42
N LEU A 104 0.48 -17.61 0.73
CA LEU A 104 -0.35 -18.25 1.76
C LEU A 104 -0.61 -19.72 1.42
N HIS A 105 -0.91 -20.02 0.15
CA HIS A 105 -1.09 -21.41 -0.30
C HIS A 105 0.17 -22.25 -0.08
N ARG A 106 1.37 -21.73 -0.42
CA ARG A 106 2.64 -22.43 -0.17
C ARG A 106 2.87 -22.73 1.31
N LYS A 107 2.39 -21.86 2.20
CA LYS A 107 2.42 -22.06 3.66
C LYS A 107 1.27 -22.90 4.20
N LYS A 108 0.34 -23.35 3.35
CA LYS A 108 -0.86 -24.10 3.73
C LYS A 108 -1.78 -23.31 4.68
N ILE A 109 -1.78 -21.98 4.58
CA ILE A 109 -2.68 -21.10 5.31
C ILE A 109 -3.93 -20.92 4.47
N GLN A 110 -5.10 -21.10 5.09
CA GLN A 110 -6.38 -20.90 4.44
C GLN A 110 -6.59 -19.42 4.13
N ALA A 111 -6.90 -19.13 2.87
CA ALA A 111 -7.08 -17.76 2.42
C ALA A 111 -8.23 -17.63 1.42
N LEU A 112 -8.94 -16.50 1.50
CA LEU A 112 -9.95 -16.08 0.54
C LEU A 112 -9.40 -14.91 -0.29
N LEU A 113 -9.46 -15.04 -1.61
CA LEU A 113 -9.20 -13.93 -2.52
C LEU A 113 -10.50 -13.15 -2.77
N LEU A 114 -10.47 -11.84 -2.56
CA LEU A 114 -11.60 -10.98 -2.94
C LEU A 114 -11.84 -11.03 -4.45
N CYS A 115 -13.10 -11.00 -4.86
CA CYS A 115 -13.48 -10.90 -6.27
C CYS A 115 -13.30 -9.47 -6.79
N GLY A 116 -13.41 -9.28 -8.12
CA GLY A 116 -13.39 -7.97 -8.74
C GLY A 116 -12.59 -7.92 -10.03
N PHE A 117 -12.15 -6.73 -10.40
CA PHE A 117 -11.30 -6.49 -11.55
C PHE A 117 -9.84 -6.81 -11.23
N PHE A 118 -9.19 -7.58 -12.10
CA PHE A 118 -7.76 -7.83 -11.99
C PHE A 118 -6.95 -6.62 -12.49
N LYS A 119 -6.21 -6.01 -11.59
CA LYS A 119 -5.26 -4.94 -11.88
C LYS A 119 -3.88 -5.54 -12.08
N GLU A 120 -3.41 -5.54 -13.34
CA GLU A 120 -2.15 -6.20 -13.73
C GLU A 120 -0.94 -5.64 -12.99
N TYR A 121 -0.84 -4.31 -12.87
CA TYR A 121 0.31 -3.64 -12.27
C TYR A 121 0.58 -4.05 -10.81
N SER A 122 -0.45 -4.08 -9.98
CA SER A 122 -0.37 -4.48 -8.56
C SER A 122 -0.67 -5.97 -8.35
N ARG A 123 -1.03 -6.70 -9.41
CA ARG A 123 -1.48 -8.09 -9.37
C ARG A 123 -2.56 -8.31 -8.30
N SER A 124 -3.52 -7.40 -8.26
CA SER A 124 -4.55 -7.36 -7.23
C SER A 124 -5.96 -7.26 -7.82
N MET A 125 -6.92 -7.69 -7.03
CA MET A 125 -8.33 -7.50 -7.29
C MET A 125 -8.75 -6.13 -6.76
N VAL A 126 -9.43 -5.35 -7.61
CA VAL A 126 -9.94 -4.01 -7.30
C VAL A 126 -11.32 -3.83 -7.93
N GLY A 127 -11.98 -2.71 -7.62
CA GLY A 127 -13.26 -2.36 -8.20
C GLY A 127 -14.42 -2.45 -7.22
N LYS A 128 -15.60 -2.12 -7.72
CA LYS A 128 -16.81 -2.07 -6.91
C LYS A 128 -17.15 -3.42 -6.26
N GLU A 129 -16.99 -4.51 -6.99
CA GLU A 129 -17.26 -5.86 -6.51
C GLU A 129 -16.34 -6.24 -5.35
N THR A 130 -15.06 -5.83 -5.42
CA THR A 130 -14.08 -6.03 -4.34
C THR A 130 -14.53 -5.29 -3.07
N VAL A 131 -14.92 -4.02 -3.22
CA VAL A 131 -15.40 -3.18 -2.11
C VAL A 131 -16.68 -3.74 -1.50
N GLU A 132 -17.66 -4.11 -2.32
CA GLU A 132 -18.92 -4.68 -1.83
C GLU A 132 -18.71 -6.00 -1.09
N MET A 133 -17.85 -6.87 -1.61
CA MET A 133 -17.51 -8.12 -0.93
C MET A 133 -16.83 -7.83 0.42
N LEU A 134 -15.91 -6.87 0.45
CA LEU A 134 -15.16 -6.49 1.65
C LEU A 134 -16.08 -5.94 2.77
N ARG A 135 -17.18 -5.25 2.42
CA ARG A 135 -18.15 -4.69 3.38
C ARG A 135 -18.76 -5.73 4.32
N GLY A 136 -18.79 -6.99 3.91
CA GLY A 136 -19.35 -8.08 4.71
C GLY A 136 -18.42 -8.61 5.81
N TYR A 137 -17.18 -8.11 5.92
CA TYR A 137 -16.19 -8.64 6.85
C TYR A 137 -15.80 -7.64 7.93
N HIS A 138 -15.52 -8.16 9.12
CA HIS A 138 -14.88 -7.42 10.21
C HIS A 138 -13.63 -8.19 10.60
N PHE A 139 -12.50 -7.49 10.70
CA PHE A 139 -11.20 -8.11 10.92
C PHE A 139 -10.71 -7.88 12.35
N ASP A 140 -9.98 -8.86 12.88
CA ASP A 140 -9.21 -8.64 14.09
C ASP A 140 -8.03 -7.71 13.78
N GLN A 141 -7.35 -7.95 12.66
CA GLN A 141 -6.24 -7.13 12.22
C GLN A 141 -6.24 -6.94 10.69
N ALA A 142 -5.82 -5.77 10.24
CA ALA A 142 -5.53 -5.51 8.83
C ALA A 142 -4.08 -5.07 8.63
N PHE A 143 -3.43 -5.65 7.63
CA PHE A 143 -2.07 -5.32 7.22
C PHE A 143 -2.12 -4.71 5.83
N LEU A 144 -1.77 -3.44 5.72
CA LEU A 144 -1.91 -2.64 4.52
C LEU A 144 -0.56 -2.07 4.08
N GLY A 145 -0.31 -2.07 2.78
CA GLY A 145 0.76 -1.28 2.19
C GLY A 145 0.32 0.13 1.83
N ALA A 146 1.28 1.00 1.55
CA ALA A 146 1.05 2.34 1.03
C ALA A 146 1.82 2.59 -0.27
N ASN A 147 1.26 3.44 -1.15
CA ASN A 147 2.01 3.98 -2.27
C ASN A 147 2.91 5.15 -1.85
N GLY A 148 2.54 5.81 -0.78
CA GLY A 148 3.31 6.84 -0.11
C GLY A 148 2.67 7.32 1.17
N ILE A 149 3.46 8.01 1.98
CA ILE A 149 3.03 8.80 3.13
C ILE A 149 3.64 10.17 2.96
N ASN A 150 2.82 11.23 3.00
CA ASN A 150 3.31 12.60 2.91
C ASN A 150 3.72 13.15 4.30
N ASP A 151 4.25 14.39 4.32
CA ASP A 151 4.73 15.04 5.54
C ASP A 151 3.63 15.29 6.59
N ASN A 152 2.37 15.26 6.18
CA ASN A 152 1.23 15.38 7.08
C ASN A 152 0.70 14.01 7.56
N LEU A 153 1.43 12.92 7.34
CA LEU A 153 1.05 11.54 7.62
C LEU A 153 -0.24 11.10 6.87
N CYS A 154 -0.52 11.71 5.71
CA CYS A 154 -1.60 11.26 4.86
C CYS A 154 -1.18 10.00 4.10
N LEU A 155 -2.04 8.99 4.15
CA LEU A 155 -1.89 7.77 3.37
C LEU A 155 -2.21 8.06 1.90
N LEU A 156 -1.29 7.68 1.02
CA LEU A 156 -1.42 7.91 -0.42
C LEU A 156 -1.65 6.59 -1.17
N SER A 157 -2.56 6.63 -2.12
CA SER A 157 -2.96 5.49 -2.95
C SER A 157 -2.73 5.74 -4.42
N ALA A 158 -2.63 4.68 -5.22
CA ALA A 158 -2.42 4.78 -6.66
C ALA A 158 -3.69 5.20 -7.40
N ASP A 159 -4.86 4.79 -6.90
CA ASP A 159 -6.17 5.09 -7.46
C ASP A 159 -7.29 5.03 -6.40
N GLU A 160 -8.48 5.45 -6.82
CA GLU A 160 -9.67 5.54 -5.99
C GLU A 160 -10.10 4.20 -5.37
N TYR A 161 -10.04 3.10 -6.12
CA TYR A 161 -10.47 1.80 -5.61
C TYR A 161 -9.51 1.23 -4.56
N GLU A 162 -8.21 1.39 -4.77
CA GLU A 162 -7.21 1.00 -3.75
C GLU A 162 -7.40 1.81 -2.47
N ASP A 163 -7.76 3.08 -2.62
CA ASP A 163 -8.04 3.97 -1.52
C ASP A 163 -9.28 3.54 -0.73
N GLU A 164 -10.39 3.24 -1.41
CA GLU A 164 -11.63 2.78 -0.80
C GLU A 164 -11.44 1.45 -0.06
N ILE A 165 -10.68 0.51 -0.63
CA ILE A 165 -10.34 -0.76 0.02
C ILE A 165 -9.57 -0.50 1.32
N LYS A 166 -8.53 0.35 1.29
CA LYS A 166 -7.73 0.67 2.49
C LYS A 166 -8.58 1.32 3.57
N LYS A 167 -9.38 2.32 3.19
CA LYS A 167 -10.30 3.02 4.10
C LYS A 167 -11.26 2.03 4.76
N LEU A 168 -11.86 1.15 3.98
CA LEU A 168 -12.81 0.17 4.50
C LEU A 168 -12.13 -0.82 5.44
N CYS A 169 -10.93 -1.31 5.10
CA CYS A 169 -10.15 -2.18 5.99
C CYS A 169 -9.85 -1.50 7.33
N ILE A 170 -9.46 -0.21 7.32
CA ILE A 170 -9.18 0.54 8.55
C ILE A 170 -10.45 0.65 9.41
N LEU A 171 -11.59 0.97 8.81
CA LEU A 171 -12.85 1.12 9.53
C LEU A 171 -13.42 -0.19 10.07
N GLN A 172 -13.11 -1.32 9.44
CA GLN A 172 -13.65 -2.64 9.77
C GLN A 172 -12.68 -3.53 10.55
N SER A 173 -11.53 -3.01 10.96
CA SER A 173 -10.52 -3.75 11.73
C SER A 173 -10.42 -3.22 13.16
N LYS A 174 -10.20 -4.13 14.12
CA LYS A 174 -9.89 -3.75 15.51
C LYS A 174 -8.54 -3.06 15.60
N SER A 175 -7.56 -3.52 14.80
CA SER A 175 -6.23 -2.91 14.70
C SER A 175 -5.77 -2.91 13.24
N THR A 176 -5.15 -1.82 12.81
CA THR A 176 -4.60 -1.71 11.46
C THR A 176 -3.11 -1.41 11.52
N TYR A 177 -2.35 -2.13 10.72
CA TYR A 177 -0.91 -1.94 10.55
C TYR A 177 -0.60 -1.49 9.13
N LEU A 178 0.02 -0.31 8.99
CA LEU A 178 0.56 0.19 7.73
C LEU A 178 2.02 -0.21 7.62
N MET A 179 2.31 -1.11 6.70
CA MET A 179 3.66 -1.62 6.44
C MET A 179 4.30 -0.80 5.34
N VAL A 180 5.29 0.03 5.68
CA VAL A 180 5.81 1.08 4.80
C VAL A 180 7.32 1.12 4.84
N GLY A 181 7.98 0.83 3.73
CA GLY A 181 9.43 1.03 3.58
C GLY A 181 9.80 2.51 3.47
N LYS A 182 11.04 2.85 3.82
CA LYS A 182 11.59 4.22 3.80
C LYS A 182 11.35 4.96 2.49
N GLU A 183 11.36 4.25 1.37
CA GLU A 183 11.20 4.81 0.04
C GLU A 183 9.79 5.35 -0.25
N LYS A 184 8.83 5.11 0.67
CA LYS A 184 7.45 5.59 0.56
C LYS A 184 7.17 6.88 1.32
N PHE A 185 8.10 7.33 2.16
CA PHE A 185 7.96 8.61 2.87
C PHE A 185 8.26 9.80 1.95
N HIS A 186 7.74 10.97 2.30
CA HIS A 186 7.89 12.24 1.55
C HIS A 186 7.44 12.16 0.09
N ARG A 187 6.54 11.22 -0.24
CA ARG A 187 6.02 11.12 -1.60
C ARG A 187 4.75 11.93 -1.77
N THR A 188 4.58 12.43 -2.98
CA THR A 188 3.31 12.92 -3.49
C THR A 188 2.72 11.84 -4.39
N ALA A 189 1.57 11.28 -4.05
CA ALA A 189 0.85 10.34 -4.89
C ALA A 189 -0.44 10.99 -5.40
N TYR A 190 -1.14 10.27 -6.26
CA TYR A 190 -2.25 10.78 -7.04
C TYR A 190 -3.55 10.91 -6.24
N TYR A 191 -3.76 10.04 -5.27
CA TYR A 191 -4.92 10.03 -4.39
C TYR A 191 -4.49 10.02 -2.93
N SER A 192 -5.11 10.84 -2.14
CA SER A 192 -5.10 10.72 -0.69
C SER A 192 -6.46 10.25 -0.23
N VAL A 193 -6.50 9.44 0.80
CA VAL A 193 -7.74 9.06 1.46
C VAL A 193 -8.44 10.34 1.91
N PRO A 194 -9.60 10.71 1.32
CA PRO A 194 -10.25 11.94 1.71
C PRO A 194 -10.85 11.81 3.10
N GLY A 195 -10.66 12.84 3.89
CA GLY A 195 -11.25 12.95 5.22
C GLY A 195 -10.48 12.23 6.32
N GLU A 196 -10.95 12.44 7.52
CA GLU A 196 -10.40 11.84 8.73
C GLU A 196 -10.80 10.37 8.84
N ILE A 197 -9.84 9.48 8.94
CA ILE A 197 -10.09 8.07 9.24
C ILE A 197 -9.88 7.91 10.75
N SER A 198 -10.99 7.77 11.48
CA SER A 198 -10.94 7.42 12.89
C SER A 198 -10.67 5.92 13.04
N GLY A 199 -9.57 5.57 13.68
CA GLY A 199 -9.19 4.19 13.94
C GLY A 199 -7.78 4.11 14.51
N GLU A 200 -7.47 3.05 15.27
CA GLU A 200 -6.10 2.81 15.71
C GLU A 200 -5.27 2.28 14.53
N VAL A 201 -4.38 3.11 14.03
CA VAL A 201 -3.44 2.74 12.97
C VAL A 201 -2.03 2.77 13.53
N THR A 202 -1.29 1.70 13.30
CA THR A 202 0.13 1.59 13.64
C THR A 202 0.95 1.53 12.38
N ILE A 203 1.90 2.45 12.20
CA ILE A 203 2.88 2.35 11.12
C ILE A 203 3.99 1.39 11.55
N ILE A 204 4.36 0.46 10.68
CA ILE A 204 5.56 -0.38 10.79
C ILE A 204 6.49 -0.02 9.64
N THR A 205 7.74 0.36 9.95
CA THR A 205 8.71 0.83 8.96
C THR A 205 10.15 0.46 9.33
N ASP A 206 11.04 0.48 8.35
CA ASP A 206 12.49 0.40 8.51
C ASP A 206 13.13 1.78 8.74
N TYR A 207 12.32 2.83 8.85
CA TYR A 207 12.79 4.21 8.81
C TYR A 207 12.17 5.10 9.90
N PRO A 208 12.92 5.41 10.96
CA PRO A 208 12.43 6.23 12.08
C PRO A 208 12.66 7.75 11.88
N GLU A 209 12.62 8.26 10.62
CA GLU A 209 12.99 9.66 10.34
C GLU A 209 12.03 10.69 10.95
N TYR A 210 10.82 10.30 11.24
CA TYR A 210 10.00 11.11 12.11
C TYR A 210 10.54 10.96 13.54
N GLN A 211 11.39 11.91 13.98
CA GLN A 211 11.87 12.02 15.36
C GLN A 211 10.68 12.30 16.30
N SER A 212 9.80 11.34 16.40
CA SER A 212 8.75 11.34 17.41
C SER A 212 9.22 10.46 18.56
N PRO A 213 9.09 10.90 19.82
CA PRO A 213 9.39 10.06 20.99
C PRO A 213 8.49 8.84 21.11
N GLN A 214 7.63 8.60 20.12
CA GLN A 214 6.63 7.53 20.10
C GLN A 214 7.04 6.30 19.26
N TRP A 215 8.21 6.34 18.59
CA TRP A 215 8.72 5.19 17.86
C TRP A 215 9.29 4.13 18.81
N ILE A 216 8.83 2.90 18.63
CA ILE A 216 9.34 1.72 19.34
C ILE A 216 10.10 0.88 18.33
N GLU A 217 11.38 0.61 18.62
CA GLU A 217 12.20 -0.30 17.82
C GLU A 217 12.00 -1.74 18.32
N GLU A 218 11.73 -2.65 17.38
CA GLU A 218 11.60 -4.09 17.66
C GLU A 218 12.02 -4.90 16.42
N ASN A 219 12.91 -5.87 16.61
CA ASN A 219 13.37 -6.78 15.55
C ASN A 219 13.95 -6.10 14.29
N GLY A 220 14.58 -4.93 14.45
CA GLY A 220 15.19 -4.18 13.35
C GLY A 220 14.19 -3.38 12.49
N ALA A 221 12.97 -3.20 12.97
CA ALA A 221 11.99 -2.30 12.42
C ALA A 221 11.39 -1.41 13.52
N TYR A 222 10.61 -0.41 13.13
CA TYR A 222 10.06 0.60 14.03
C TYR A 222 8.56 0.63 13.95
N MET A 223 7.90 0.85 15.08
CA MET A 223 6.44 1.04 15.17
C MET A 223 6.09 2.40 15.75
N CYS A 224 5.07 3.02 15.21
CA CYS A 224 4.46 4.22 15.76
C CYS A 224 2.94 4.13 15.67
N LYS A 225 2.24 4.29 16.82
CA LYS A 225 0.79 4.46 16.83
C LYS A 225 0.41 5.86 16.40
N ILE A 226 -0.50 5.97 15.45
CA ILE A 226 -1.10 7.22 15.03
C ILE A 226 -2.59 7.16 15.36
N SER A 227 -3.05 8.11 16.17
CA SER A 227 -4.47 8.23 16.53
C SER A 227 -5.32 8.80 15.39
N ARG A 228 -4.69 9.31 14.34
CA ARG A 228 -5.35 10.04 13.26
C ARG A 228 -4.52 10.01 11.99
N LEU A 229 -5.09 9.46 10.92
CA LEU A 229 -4.60 9.68 9.57
C LEU A 229 -5.33 10.91 9.01
N LEU A 230 -4.59 11.96 8.66
CA LEU A 230 -5.18 13.15 8.04
C LEU A 230 -5.38 12.86 6.54
N GLY A 231 -6.60 13.09 6.04
CA GLY A 231 -6.84 13.30 4.63
C GLY A 231 -6.47 14.74 4.27
N ASN A 232 -6.16 15.00 3.01
CA ASN A 232 -6.07 16.38 2.53
C ASN A 232 -7.47 17.02 2.54
N ASP A 233 -7.56 18.23 3.10
CA ASP A 233 -8.70 19.14 2.92
C ASP A 233 -8.86 19.56 1.45
#